data_d565fb117eb617a3cd107f613bd45842
#
_entry.id   d565fb117eb617a3cd107f613bd45842
#
_cell.length_a   1.000
_cell.length_b   1.000
_cell.length_c   1.000
_cell.angle_alpha   90.00
_cell.angle_beta   90.00
_cell.angle_gamma   90.00
#
_symmetry.space_group_name_H-M   'P 1'
#
loop_
_entity.id
_entity.type
_entity.pdbx_description
1 polymer ?
#
loop_
_entity_poly.entity_id
_entity_poly.type
_entity_poly.pdbx_seq_one_letter_code
_entity_poly.pdbx_strand_id
1 'polypeptide(L)'
;MSAKTTALCPCQSSLSYEDCCGRFHSGNMFPETAKQLMRSRYSAFVLKNIPYIVQSTVPSQQALLDQKALQDWADETQWHGLEIVKTETLTKTQSAVEFKAHFQDSEQPQVHHEHSIFVKIDGRWYFVDPSVPLPSNKQPCVCGSGKKFKHCCGGLL
;
A
#
# COMPACT_ATOMS: atom_id res chain seq x y z
N MET A 1 -26.65 -23.90 -1.06
CA MET A 1 -25.30 -23.48 -0.63
C MET A 1 -24.60 -22.83 -1.81
N SER A 2 -24.41 -21.55 -1.70
CA SER A 2 -23.58 -20.88 -2.69
C SER A 2 -22.18 -21.47 -2.60
N ALA A 3 -21.72 -22.11 -3.67
CA ALA A 3 -20.33 -22.40 -3.81
C ALA A 3 -19.59 -21.06 -3.73
N LYS A 4 -18.96 -20.78 -2.59
CA LYS A 4 -18.01 -19.70 -2.51
C LYS A 4 -16.93 -20.02 -3.55
N THR A 5 -16.89 -19.24 -4.63
CA THR A 5 -15.75 -19.25 -5.50
C THR A 5 -14.57 -18.81 -4.66
N THR A 6 -13.79 -19.75 -4.17
CA THR A 6 -12.57 -19.48 -3.44
C THR A 6 -11.50 -19.08 -4.45
N ALA A 7 -11.69 -17.92 -5.09
CA ALA A 7 -10.64 -17.35 -5.89
C ALA A 7 -9.47 -17.00 -4.97
N LEU A 8 -8.28 -17.40 -5.36
CA LEU A 8 -7.07 -17.06 -4.62
C LEU A 8 -6.87 -15.54 -4.63
N CYS A 9 -6.33 -15.02 -3.52
CA CYS A 9 -6.08 -13.59 -3.43
C CYS A 9 -5.04 -13.16 -4.48
N PRO A 10 -5.28 -12.03 -5.16
CA PRO A 10 -4.32 -11.50 -6.14
C PRO A 10 -2.92 -11.25 -5.55
N CYS A 11 -2.82 -11.04 -4.24
CA CYS A 11 -1.54 -10.78 -3.59
C CYS A 11 -0.61 -11.98 -3.52
N GLN A 12 -1.06 -13.14 -4.00
CA GLN A 12 -0.30 -14.39 -4.06
C GLN A 12 0.09 -14.94 -2.67
N SER A 13 -0.75 -14.70 -1.67
CA SER A 13 -0.58 -15.30 -0.34
C SER A 13 -0.92 -16.78 -0.30
N SER A 14 -1.56 -17.31 -1.35
CA SER A 14 -2.12 -18.66 -1.44
C SER A 14 -3.40 -18.86 -0.63
N LEU A 15 -3.89 -17.79 0.00
CA LEU A 15 -5.18 -17.78 0.69
C LEU A 15 -6.29 -17.34 -0.26
N SER A 16 -7.54 -17.68 0.08
CA SER A 16 -8.68 -17.12 -0.65
C SER A 16 -8.74 -15.61 -0.43
N TYR A 17 -9.27 -14.89 -1.41
CA TYR A 17 -9.40 -13.44 -1.30
C TYR A 17 -10.20 -13.04 -0.05
N GLU A 18 -11.30 -13.74 0.24
CA GLU A 18 -12.14 -13.45 1.40
C GLU A 18 -11.39 -13.59 2.73
N ASP A 19 -10.48 -14.55 2.81
CA ASP A 19 -9.69 -14.81 4.02
C ASP A 19 -8.37 -14.05 4.04
N CYS A 20 -8.10 -13.24 3.02
CA CYS A 20 -6.88 -12.47 2.88
C CYS A 20 -7.20 -10.98 2.72
N CYS A 21 -6.93 -10.39 1.55
CA CYS A 21 -7.11 -8.96 1.34
C CYS A 21 -8.58 -8.52 1.38
N GLY A 22 -9.52 -9.41 1.06
CA GLY A 22 -10.94 -9.11 1.06
C GLY A 22 -11.46 -8.64 2.41
N ARG A 23 -10.96 -9.21 3.50
CA ARG A 23 -11.34 -8.79 4.86
C ARG A 23 -10.91 -7.37 5.19
N PHE A 24 -9.84 -6.88 4.57
CA PHE A 24 -9.39 -5.49 4.71
C PHE A 24 -10.16 -4.57 3.77
N HIS A 25 -10.41 -5.00 2.54
CA HIS A 25 -11.15 -4.22 1.55
C HIS A 25 -12.61 -3.99 1.97
N SER A 26 -13.19 -4.95 2.68
CA SER A 26 -14.58 -4.82 3.19
C SER A 26 -14.69 -3.87 4.38
N GLY A 27 -13.57 -3.53 5.01
CA GLY A 27 -13.58 -2.70 6.22
C GLY A 27 -13.84 -3.46 7.51
N ASN A 28 -13.99 -4.80 7.45
CA ASN A 28 -14.25 -5.61 8.64
C ASN A 28 -13.02 -5.71 9.55
N MET A 29 -11.84 -5.65 8.96
CA MET A 29 -10.56 -5.73 9.67
C MET A 29 -9.58 -4.74 9.09
N PHE A 30 -8.56 -4.39 9.89
CA PHE A 30 -7.43 -3.60 9.42
C PHE A 30 -6.16 -4.45 9.43
N PRO A 31 -5.23 -4.22 8.48
CA PRO A 31 -3.95 -4.93 8.48
C PRO A 31 -3.22 -4.73 9.81
N GLU A 32 -2.71 -5.82 10.37
CA GLU A 32 -1.97 -5.80 11.63
C GLU A 32 -0.49 -5.51 11.43
N THR A 33 0.00 -5.64 10.19
CA THR A 33 1.40 -5.42 9.84
C THR A 33 1.51 -4.62 8.55
N ALA A 34 2.66 -3.98 8.36
CA ALA A 34 2.94 -3.27 7.11
C ALA A 34 2.92 -4.22 5.91
N LYS A 35 3.38 -5.45 6.08
CA LYS A 35 3.35 -6.47 5.03
C LYS A 35 1.92 -6.79 4.58
N GLN A 36 1.01 -6.96 5.53
CA GLN A 36 -0.40 -7.20 5.21
C GLN A 36 -1.00 -6.00 4.49
N LEU A 37 -0.66 -4.80 4.92
CA LEU A 37 -1.11 -3.57 4.25
C LEU A 37 -0.59 -3.51 2.82
N MET A 38 0.69 -3.80 2.60
CA MET A 38 1.27 -3.82 1.26
C MET A 38 0.53 -4.80 0.34
N ARG A 39 0.30 -6.02 0.83
CA ARG A 39 -0.44 -7.03 0.06
C ARG A 39 -1.85 -6.57 -0.28
N SER A 40 -2.55 -5.93 0.68
CA SER A 40 -3.92 -5.46 0.46
C SER A 40 -3.98 -4.31 -0.53
N ARG A 41 -2.97 -3.44 -0.55
CA ARG A 41 -2.88 -2.36 -1.53
C ARG A 41 -2.61 -2.90 -2.93
N TYR A 42 -1.72 -3.88 -3.06
CA TYR A 42 -1.49 -4.55 -4.34
C TYR A 42 -2.80 -5.15 -4.88
N SER A 43 -3.51 -5.92 -4.07
CA SER A 43 -4.80 -6.49 -4.47
C SER A 43 -5.82 -5.42 -4.85
N ALA A 44 -5.78 -4.27 -4.16
CA ALA A 44 -6.66 -3.16 -4.49
C ALA A 44 -6.37 -2.59 -5.88
N PHE A 45 -5.09 -2.50 -6.27
CA PHE A 45 -4.75 -2.10 -7.64
C PHE A 45 -5.24 -3.13 -8.67
N VAL A 46 -5.03 -4.42 -8.40
CA VAL A 46 -5.49 -5.49 -9.30
C VAL A 46 -7.02 -5.43 -9.48
N LEU A 47 -7.76 -5.20 -8.41
CA LEU A 47 -9.22 -5.18 -8.40
C LEU A 47 -9.78 -3.78 -8.66
N LYS A 48 -8.93 -2.79 -8.88
CA LYS A 48 -9.30 -1.39 -9.18
C LYS A 48 -10.11 -0.76 -8.04
N ASN A 49 -9.78 -1.12 -6.81
CA ASN A 49 -10.40 -0.58 -5.61
C ASN A 49 -9.69 0.69 -5.17
N ILE A 50 -9.91 1.78 -5.90
CA ILE A 50 -9.25 3.06 -5.64
C ILE A 50 -9.62 3.65 -4.27
N PRO A 51 -10.87 3.56 -3.79
CA PRO A 51 -11.17 4.04 -2.44
C PRO A 51 -10.29 3.43 -1.36
N TYR A 52 -9.98 2.13 -1.45
CA TYR A 52 -9.08 1.50 -0.49
C TYR A 52 -7.65 2.04 -0.58
N ILE A 53 -7.15 2.31 -1.79
CA ILE A 53 -5.83 2.92 -2.00
C ILE A 53 -5.77 4.27 -1.26
N VAL A 54 -6.80 5.11 -1.42
CA VAL A 54 -6.87 6.41 -0.76
C VAL A 54 -6.93 6.24 0.75
N GLN A 55 -7.83 5.41 1.25
CA GLN A 55 -8.04 5.21 2.69
C GLN A 55 -6.82 4.63 3.41
N SER A 56 -6.01 3.86 2.71
CA SER A 56 -4.81 3.23 3.27
C SER A 56 -3.55 4.08 3.14
N THR A 57 -3.65 5.24 2.54
CA THR A 57 -2.58 6.26 2.52
C THR A 57 -2.72 7.14 3.76
N VAL A 58 -1.61 7.64 4.32
CA VAL A 58 -1.66 8.49 5.52
C VAL A 58 -2.67 9.63 5.34
N PRO A 59 -3.46 9.93 6.38
CA PRO A 59 -4.55 10.90 6.25
C PRO A 59 -4.12 12.26 5.68
N SER A 60 -2.95 12.75 6.06
CA SER A 60 -2.46 14.04 5.57
C SER A 60 -2.17 14.09 4.07
N GLN A 61 -2.04 12.94 3.43
CA GLN A 61 -1.76 12.86 2.00
C GLN A 61 -2.99 12.50 1.16
N GLN A 62 -4.08 12.08 1.77
CA GLN A 62 -5.23 11.57 1.01
C GLN A 62 -5.79 12.60 0.04
N ALA A 63 -5.88 13.87 0.46
CA ALA A 63 -6.39 14.95 -0.39
C ALA A 63 -5.43 15.34 -1.52
N LEU A 64 -4.17 14.91 -1.44
CA LEU A 64 -3.13 15.20 -2.44
C LEU A 64 -3.08 14.15 -3.55
N LEU A 65 -3.79 13.03 -3.37
CA LEU A 65 -3.76 11.93 -4.34
C LEU A 65 -4.57 12.30 -5.59
N ASP A 66 -4.01 11.99 -6.76
CA ASP A 66 -4.73 12.11 -8.03
C ASP A 66 -5.47 10.80 -8.29
N GLN A 67 -6.74 10.75 -7.90
CA GLN A 67 -7.55 9.55 -8.01
C GLN A 67 -7.75 9.10 -9.47
N LYS A 68 -7.81 10.06 -10.40
CA LYS A 68 -7.92 9.73 -11.82
C LYS A 68 -6.66 9.04 -12.31
N ALA A 69 -5.49 9.54 -11.92
CA ALA A 69 -4.22 8.91 -12.30
C ALA A 69 -4.10 7.50 -11.71
N LEU A 70 -4.55 7.30 -10.47
CA LEU A 70 -4.57 5.98 -9.85
C LEU A 70 -5.51 5.03 -10.60
N GLN A 71 -6.69 5.52 -10.99
CA GLN A 71 -7.65 4.71 -11.74
C GLN A 71 -7.09 4.35 -13.11
N ASP A 72 -6.52 5.31 -13.83
CA ASP A 72 -5.94 5.08 -15.15
C ASP A 72 -4.80 4.05 -15.06
N TRP A 73 -3.93 4.16 -14.06
CA TRP A 73 -2.84 3.20 -13.87
C TRP A 73 -3.37 1.80 -13.58
N ALA A 74 -4.37 1.69 -12.71
CA ALA A 74 -4.98 0.39 -12.42
C ALA A 74 -5.66 -0.21 -13.65
N ASP A 75 -6.33 0.63 -14.46
CA ASP A 75 -7.05 0.17 -15.65
C ASP A 75 -6.09 -0.28 -16.77
N GLU A 76 -4.97 0.40 -16.92
CA GLU A 76 -4.02 0.19 -18.01
C GLU A 76 -2.96 -0.87 -17.69
N THR A 77 -2.84 -1.28 -16.44
CA THR A 77 -1.79 -2.20 -16.00
C THR A 77 -2.32 -3.61 -15.88
N GLN A 78 -1.59 -4.56 -16.48
CA GLN A 78 -1.86 -5.99 -16.32
C GLN A 78 -0.91 -6.54 -15.25
N TRP A 79 -1.45 -6.79 -14.06
CA TRP A 79 -0.67 -7.26 -12.93
C TRP A 79 -0.45 -8.77 -13.02
N HIS A 80 0.79 -9.21 -12.76
CA HIS A 80 1.18 -10.62 -12.87
C HIS A 80 1.68 -11.24 -11.58
N GLY A 81 1.84 -10.46 -10.53
CA GLY A 81 2.23 -11.02 -9.24
C GLY A 81 2.96 -10.04 -8.36
N LEU A 82 3.05 -10.42 -7.09
CA LEU A 82 3.72 -9.65 -6.04
C LEU A 82 4.73 -10.53 -5.33
N GLU A 83 5.95 -10.04 -5.21
CA GLU A 83 6.99 -10.66 -4.42
C GLU A 83 7.39 -9.73 -3.28
N ILE A 84 7.23 -10.17 -2.05
CA ILE A 84 7.75 -9.44 -0.89
C ILE A 84 9.20 -9.87 -0.69
N VAL A 85 10.12 -8.94 -0.89
CA VAL A 85 11.55 -9.23 -0.80
C VAL A 85 12.02 -9.18 0.64
N LYS A 86 11.64 -8.12 1.37
CA LYS A 86 12.07 -7.92 2.75
C LYS A 86 11.08 -7.04 3.49
N THR A 87 10.87 -7.34 4.76
CA THR A 87 10.14 -6.47 5.68
C THR A 87 11.07 -6.09 6.83
N GLU A 88 10.98 -4.84 7.29
CA GLU A 88 11.85 -4.33 8.33
C GLU A 88 11.07 -3.43 9.28
N THR A 89 11.13 -3.75 10.56
CA THR A 89 10.58 -2.88 11.61
C THR A 89 11.63 -1.83 11.94
N LEU A 90 11.30 -0.56 11.68
CA LEU A 90 12.23 0.56 11.89
C LEU A 90 12.06 1.14 13.29
N THR A 91 10.81 1.38 13.70
CA THR A 91 10.43 1.83 15.04
C THR A 91 9.11 1.16 15.40
N LYS A 92 8.56 1.48 16.59
CA LYS A 92 7.24 0.96 17.00
C LYS A 92 6.12 1.38 16.04
N THR A 93 6.29 2.49 15.34
CA THR A 93 5.27 3.08 14.47
C THR A 93 5.73 3.24 13.02
N GLN A 94 6.88 2.70 12.65
CA GLN A 94 7.43 2.81 11.31
C GLN A 94 7.98 1.48 10.85
N SER A 95 7.65 1.10 9.63
CA SER A 95 8.10 -0.15 9.03
C SER A 95 8.38 0.07 7.55
N ALA A 96 9.27 -0.73 7.00
CA ALA A 96 9.59 -0.70 5.58
C ALA A 96 9.29 -2.06 4.95
N VAL A 97 8.79 -2.04 3.73
CA VAL A 97 8.57 -3.25 2.92
C VAL A 97 9.22 -3.04 1.58
N GLU A 98 10.16 -3.91 1.25
CA GLU A 98 10.73 -3.98 -0.09
C GLU A 98 9.98 -5.05 -0.87
N PHE A 99 9.53 -4.70 -2.08
CA PHE A 99 8.73 -5.61 -2.90
C PHE A 99 8.99 -5.43 -4.38
N LYS A 100 8.61 -6.43 -5.14
CA LYS A 100 8.57 -6.40 -6.60
C LYS A 100 7.16 -6.71 -7.05
N ALA A 101 6.54 -5.79 -7.77
CA ALA A 101 5.25 -6.00 -8.41
C ALA A 101 5.51 -6.26 -9.90
N HIS A 102 5.14 -7.44 -10.36
CA HIS A 102 5.31 -7.84 -11.75
C HIS A 102 4.08 -7.44 -12.53
N PHE A 103 4.28 -6.79 -13.67
CA PHE A 103 3.18 -6.37 -14.53
C PHE A 103 3.62 -6.35 -15.99
N GLN A 104 2.66 -6.18 -16.87
CA GLN A 104 2.92 -6.03 -18.29
C GLN A 104 2.44 -4.67 -18.75
N ASP A 105 3.33 -3.95 -19.42
CA ASP A 105 3.05 -2.67 -20.04
C ASP A 105 3.21 -2.86 -21.55
N SER A 106 2.17 -2.52 -22.32
CA SER A 106 2.13 -2.76 -23.77
C SER A 106 2.41 -4.22 -24.09
N GLU A 107 3.62 -4.56 -24.57
CA GLU A 107 3.99 -5.91 -24.97
C GLU A 107 5.12 -6.49 -24.13
N GLN A 108 5.62 -5.73 -23.14
CA GLN A 108 6.81 -6.14 -22.40
C GLN A 108 6.54 -6.36 -20.93
N PRO A 109 7.08 -7.45 -20.35
CA PRO A 109 7.03 -7.64 -18.91
C PRO A 109 7.87 -6.59 -18.20
N GLN A 110 7.33 -6.04 -17.12
CA GLN A 110 7.96 -5.01 -16.29
C GLN A 110 7.98 -5.44 -14.83
N VAL A 111 8.88 -4.86 -14.08
CA VAL A 111 8.95 -5.06 -12.62
C VAL A 111 8.99 -3.69 -11.96
N HIS A 112 8.04 -3.44 -11.08
CA HIS A 112 8.07 -2.28 -10.20
C HIS A 112 8.70 -2.71 -8.89
N HIS A 113 9.96 -2.35 -8.68
CA HIS A 113 10.72 -2.67 -7.47
C HIS A 113 10.77 -1.42 -6.60
N GLU A 114 10.23 -1.52 -5.39
CA GLU A 114 10.13 -0.38 -4.50
C GLU A 114 10.44 -0.77 -3.06
N HIS A 115 10.94 0.19 -2.32
CA HIS A 115 11.13 0.13 -0.88
C HIS A 115 10.19 1.18 -0.27
N SER A 116 9.09 0.71 0.31
CA SER A 116 8.02 1.59 0.78
C SER A 116 8.04 1.72 2.29
N ILE A 117 7.65 2.91 2.77
CA ILE A 117 7.56 3.23 4.19
C ILE A 117 6.10 3.23 4.61
N PHE A 118 5.85 2.62 5.75
CA PHE A 118 4.53 2.55 6.38
C PHE A 118 4.61 3.08 7.80
N VAL A 119 3.55 3.73 8.24
CA VAL A 119 3.47 4.30 9.59
C VAL A 119 2.21 3.83 10.29
N LYS A 120 2.30 3.71 11.61
CA LYS A 120 1.18 3.32 12.46
C LYS A 120 0.66 4.56 13.19
N ILE A 121 -0.62 4.87 12.99
CA ILE A 121 -1.30 6.00 13.62
C ILE A 121 -2.54 5.44 14.32
N ASP A 122 -2.65 5.68 15.63
CA ASP A 122 -3.79 5.20 16.42
C ASP A 122 -4.07 3.70 16.22
N GLY A 123 -2.98 2.91 16.16
CA GLY A 123 -3.09 1.46 16.04
C GLY A 123 -3.33 0.93 14.63
N ARG A 124 -3.39 1.80 13.62
CA ARG A 124 -3.64 1.42 12.24
C ARG A 124 -2.46 1.78 11.33
N TRP A 125 -2.07 0.85 10.46
CA TRP A 125 -1.00 1.06 9.49
C TRP A 125 -1.50 1.84 8.27
N TYR A 126 -0.64 2.75 7.77
CA TYR A 126 -0.87 3.55 6.56
C TYR A 126 0.38 3.60 5.71
N PHE A 127 0.17 3.73 4.41
CA PHE A 127 1.26 3.94 3.45
C PHE A 127 1.65 5.42 3.40
N VAL A 128 2.97 5.69 3.38
CA VAL A 128 3.50 7.03 3.12
C VAL A 128 3.87 7.11 1.65
N ASP A 129 3.17 7.95 0.90
CA ASP A 129 3.37 8.10 -0.55
C ASP A 129 4.47 9.12 -0.82
N PRO A 130 5.62 8.70 -1.40
CA PRO A 130 6.69 9.63 -1.72
C PRO A 130 6.46 10.41 -3.01
N SER A 131 5.44 10.06 -3.81
CA SER A 131 5.19 10.67 -5.11
C SER A 131 4.34 11.94 -5.05
N VAL A 132 3.64 12.19 -3.92
CA VAL A 132 2.89 13.42 -3.73
C VAL A 132 3.79 14.51 -3.13
N PRO A 133 3.39 15.81 -3.18
CA PRO A 133 4.20 16.85 -2.57
C PRO A 133 4.48 16.58 -1.10
N LEU A 134 5.77 16.52 -0.75
CA LEU A 134 6.21 16.24 0.61
C LEU A 134 6.46 17.56 1.36
N PRO A 135 6.34 17.56 2.70
CA PRO A 135 6.68 18.75 3.47
C PRO A 135 8.17 19.06 3.39
N SER A 136 8.55 20.30 3.66
CA SER A 136 9.96 20.66 3.80
C SER A 136 10.53 19.99 5.05
N ASN A 137 11.88 19.89 5.11
CA ASN A 137 12.58 19.23 6.21
C ASN A 137 12.22 19.80 7.60
N LYS A 138 11.84 21.07 7.67
CA LYS A 138 11.53 21.76 8.93
C LYS A 138 10.04 21.71 9.29
N GLN A 139 9.18 21.29 8.37
CA GLN A 139 7.74 21.19 8.59
C GLN A 139 7.38 19.91 9.35
N PRO A 140 6.19 19.87 9.98
CA PRO A 140 5.73 18.64 10.63
C PRO A 140 5.67 17.47 9.67
N CYS A 141 6.00 16.26 10.17
CA CYS A 141 5.96 15.06 9.37
C CYS A 141 4.54 14.69 8.95
N VAL A 142 4.41 14.10 7.77
CA VAL A 142 3.14 13.62 7.21
C VAL A 142 2.45 12.58 8.10
N CYS A 143 3.20 11.87 8.95
CA CYS A 143 2.65 10.82 9.80
C CYS A 143 1.91 11.35 11.05
N GLY A 144 1.95 12.67 11.28
CA GLY A 144 1.27 13.24 12.44
C GLY A 144 2.01 13.08 13.77
N SER A 145 3.29 12.67 13.73
CA SER A 145 4.08 12.45 14.95
C SER A 145 4.38 13.72 15.74
N GLY A 146 4.25 14.90 15.12
CA GLY A 146 4.66 16.18 15.69
C GLY A 146 6.14 16.47 15.52
N LYS A 147 6.94 15.52 15.06
CA LYS A 147 8.35 15.71 14.76
C LYS A 147 8.53 16.40 13.43
N LYS A 148 9.69 17.05 13.24
CA LYS A 148 10.03 17.61 11.92
C LYS A 148 10.20 16.48 10.93
N PHE A 149 9.79 16.73 9.68
CA PHE A 149 9.85 15.73 8.61
C PHE A 149 11.25 15.12 8.48
N LYS A 150 12.30 15.93 8.49
CA LYS A 150 13.69 15.44 8.37
C LYS A 150 14.12 14.49 9.48
N HIS A 151 13.50 14.58 10.66
CA HIS A 151 13.80 13.74 11.82
C HIS A 151 12.80 12.58 12.01
N CYS A 152 11.92 12.36 11.03
CA CYS A 152 10.91 11.34 11.05
C CYS A 152 10.89 10.62 9.69
N CYS A 153 9.75 10.61 8.99
CA CYS A 153 9.64 9.87 7.72
C CYS A 153 10.58 10.41 6.64
N GLY A 154 10.89 11.70 6.66
CA GLY A 154 11.81 12.28 5.67
C GLY A 154 13.22 11.67 5.69
N GLY A 155 13.66 11.16 6.83
CA GLY A 155 14.93 10.46 6.94
C GLY A 155 14.89 9.03 6.41
N LEU A 156 13.69 8.51 6.13
CA LEU A 156 13.47 7.13 5.66
C LEU A 156 13.15 7.06 4.17
N LEU A 157 12.67 8.15 3.60
CA LEU A 157 12.24 8.24 2.20
C LEU A 157 13.40 8.52 1.25
#